data_8dcdda77c262040c2ee207d88e1050d2
#
_entry.id   8dcdda77c262040c2ee207d88e1050d2
#
_cell.length_a   1.000
_cell.length_b   1.000
_cell.length_c   1.000
_cell.angle_alpha   90.00
_cell.angle_beta   90.00
_cell.angle_gamma   90.00
#
_symmetry.space_group_name_H-M   'P 1'
#
loop_
_entity.id
_entity.type
_entity.pdbx_description
1 polymer ?
#
loop_
_entity_poly.entity_id
_entity_poly.type
_entity_poly.pdbx_seq_one_letter_code
_entity_poly.pdbx_strand_id
1 'polypeptide(L)'
;MPRFVEVFGRLAKVAEDEGVRIAFENCDMGGTWNRPKWNIAHSPRAWEMMFNAVPSQVLGLEWEPCHQLVSFVDPIAQLRKWVGRIYHVHGKDASVAWDVVREQGIRSGINFVWHRTPGFGDTNWIDVITILRQGGFRGSIDIEGWHDPVYRDELEMTGQVYALNYLKRCRGGAFVANPLS
;
A
#
# COMPACT_ATOMS: atom_id res chain seq x y z
N MET A 1 -21.95 3.62 -4.60
CA MET A 1 -21.41 5.01 -4.62
C MET A 1 -22.28 6.08 -3.92
N PRO A 2 -23.66 6.06 -3.95
CA PRO A 2 -24.45 7.15 -3.29
C PRO A 2 -24.07 7.38 -1.83
N ARG A 3 -23.97 6.32 -1.03
CA ARG A 3 -23.57 6.40 0.39
C ARG A 3 -22.16 6.96 0.58
N PHE A 4 -21.24 6.62 -0.32
CA PHE A 4 -19.87 7.17 -0.29
C PHE A 4 -19.90 8.69 -0.52
N VAL A 5 -20.64 9.15 -1.52
CA VAL A 5 -20.78 10.59 -1.81
C VAL A 5 -21.41 11.34 -0.63
N GLU A 6 -22.48 10.79 -0.05
CA GLU A 6 -23.15 11.38 1.12
C GLU A 6 -22.20 11.58 2.31
N VAL A 7 -21.40 10.53 2.62
CA VAL A 7 -20.51 10.56 3.80
C VAL A 7 -19.23 11.32 3.49
N PHE A 8 -18.49 10.88 2.46
CA PHE A 8 -17.16 11.43 2.18
C PHE A 8 -17.19 12.76 1.46
N GLY A 9 -18.29 13.13 0.79
CA GLY A 9 -18.47 14.50 0.30
C GLY A 9 -18.52 15.53 1.42
N ARG A 10 -19.20 15.22 2.54
CA ARG A 10 -19.22 16.08 3.74
C ARG A 10 -17.89 16.07 4.47
N LEU A 11 -17.30 14.90 4.67
CA LEU A 11 -16.00 14.77 5.33
C LEU A 11 -14.88 15.45 4.56
N ALA A 12 -14.89 15.37 3.23
CA ALA A 12 -13.93 16.07 2.39
C ALA A 12 -13.99 17.58 2.59
N LYS A 13 -15.21 18.15 2.67
CA LYS A 13 -15.38 19.58 2.93
C LYS A 13 -14.82 19.99 4.30
N VAL A 14 -15.11 19.22 5.34
CA VAL A 14 -14.55 19.49 6.68
C VAL A 14 -13.03 19.37 6.66
N ALA A 15 -12.48 18.35 5.99
CA ALA A 15 -11.04 18.15 5.86
C ALA A 15 -10.35 19.29 5.09
N GLU A 16 -11.01 19.85 4.07
CA GLU A 16 -10.56 21.06 3.35
C GLU A 16 -10.52 22.27 4.26
N ASP A 17 -11.60 22.50 5.03
CA ASP A 17 -11.72 23.62 5.95
C ASP A 17 -10.68 23.54 7.09
N GLU A 18 -10.35 22.34 7.56
CA GLU A 18 -9.36 22.07 8.62
C GLU A 18 -7.93 21.87 8.10
N GLY A 19 -7.70 21.87 6.79
CA GLY A 19 -6.39 21.68 6.19
C GLY A 19 -5.79 20.28 6.40
N VAL A 20 -6.63 19.25 6.58
CA VAL A 20 -6.22 17.85 6.77
C VAL A 20 -6.55 16.98 5.56
N ARG A 21 -5.99 15.78 5.52
CA ARG A 21 -6.23 14.80 4.45
C ARG A 21 -6.84 13.52 5.01
N ILE A 22 -7.59 12.83 4.17
CA ILE A 22 -8.17 11.51 4.46
C ILE A 22 -7.50 10.51 3.52
N ALA A 23 -6.86 9.50 4.08
CA ALA A 23 -6.22 8.44 3.32
C ALA A 23 -6.99 7.12 3.52
N PHE A 24 -7.32 6.46 2.41
CA PHE A 24 -7.98 5.16 2.43
C PHE A 24 -6.94 4.06 2.26
N GLU A 25 -6.93 3.12 3.17
CA GLU A 25 -6.12 1.92 3.07
C GLU A 25 -6.60 1.03 1.92
N ASN A 26 -5.68 0.50 1.12
CA ASN A 26 -6.01 -0.36 -0.02
C ASN A 26 -6.12 -1.85 0.31
N CYS A 27 -6.33 -2.19 1.58
CA CYS A 27 -6.58 -3.54 2.05
C CYS A 27 -7.92 -4.09 1.52
N ASP A 28 -7.91 -5.28 0.92
CA ASP A 28 -9.11 -5.91 0.38
C ASP A 28 -9.91 -6.69 1.43
N MET A 29 -9.34 -6.95 2.59
CA MET A 29 -9.94 -7.73 3.67
C MET A 29 -10.54 -9.07 3.22
N GLY A 30 -10.04 -9.64 2.11
CA GLY A 30 -10.58 -10.83 1.45
C GLY A 30 -11.97 -10.62 0.83
N GLY A 31 -12.33 -9.37 0.53
CA GLY A 31 -13.56 -9.01 -0.17
C GLY A 31 -13.42 -9.14 -1.69
N THR A 32 -14.54 -9.19 -2.37
CA THR A 32 -14.64 -9.16 -3.84
C THR A 32 -15.71 -8.17 -4.27
N TRP A 33 -15.78 -7.85 -5.59
CA TRP A 33 -16.83 -6.98 -6.13
C TRP A 33 -18.25 -7.47 -5.83
N ASN A 34 -18.45 -8.78 -5.86
CA ASN A 34 -19.76 -9.39 -5.61
C ASN A 34 -20.05 -9.62 -4.12
N ARG A 35 -19.01 -9.65 -3.30
CA ARG A 35 -19.09 -9.83 -1.86
C ARG A 35 -18.14 -8.85 -1.17
N PRO A 36 -18.45 -7.54 -1.23
CA PRO A 36 -17.62 -6.55 -0.60
C PRO A 36 -17.64 -6.73 0.91
N LYS A 37 -16.48 -6.65 1.54
CA LYS A 37 -16.35 -6.54 2.97
C LYS A 37 -16.28 -5.06 3.37
N TRP A 38 -15.56 -4.72 4.40
CA TRP A 38 -15.60 -3.37 4.96
C TRP A 38 -14.65 -2.35 4.33
N ASN A 39 -13.67 -2.77 3.51
CA ASN A 39 -12.81 -1.79 2.85
C ASN A 39 -13.24 -1.53 1.40
N ILE A 40 -13.58 -0.27 1.11
CA ILE A 40 -14.01 0.14 -0.23
C ILE A 40 -12.83 0.36 -1.18
N ALA A 41 -11.65 0.76 -0.66
CA ALA A 41 -10.48 1.14 -1.45
C ALA A 41 -9.62 -0.06 -1.89
N HIS A 42 -10.20 -1.25 -1.99
CA HIS A 42 -9.47 -2.51 -2.18
C HIS A 42 -8.85 -2.72 -3.57
N SER A 43 -9.12 -1.85 -4.54
CA SER A 43 -8.62 -2.05 -5.91
C SER A 43 -8.48 -0.74 -6.68
N PRO A 44 -7.61 -0.69 -7.72
CA PRO A 44 -7.46 0.51 -8.56
C PRO A 44 -8.75 0.98 -9.22
N ARG A 45 -9.64 0.05 -9.59
CA ARG A 45 -10.97 0.39 -10.10
C ARG A 45 -11.84 1.08 -9.03
N ALA A 46 -11.76 0.62 -7.79
CA ALA A 46 -12.48 1.27 -6.69
C ALA A 46 -11.94 2.69 -6.45
N TRP A 47 -10.63 2.90 -6.49
CA TRP A 47 -10.03 4.23 -6.34
C TRP A 47 -10.53 5.21 -7.39
N GLU A 48 -10.54 4.77 -8.66
CA GLU A 48 -11.08 5.59 -9.76
C GLU A 48 -12.55 5.97 -9.54
N MET A 49 -13.38 5.01 -9.13
CA MET A 49 -14.79 5.27 -8.81
C MET A 49 -14.95 6.24 -7.63
N MET A 50 -14.16 6.07 -6.56
CA MET A 50 -14.21 6.92 -5.37
C MET A 50 -13.82 8.35 -5.69
N PHE A 51 -12.67 8.55 -6.33
CA PHE A 51 -12.15 9.89 -6.63
C PHE A 51 -12.93 10.60 -7.74
N ASN A 52 -13.57 9.87 -8.66
CA ASN A 52 -14.51 10.47 -9.61
C ASN A 52 -15.83 10.88 -8.93
N ALA A 53 -16.29 10.12 -7.94
CA ALA A 53 -17.54 10.41 -7.23
C ALA A 53 -17.39 11.59 -6.25
N VAL A 54 -16.23 11.74 -5.63
CA VAL A 54 -15.89 12.89 -4.74
C VAL A 54 -14.49 13.39 -5.17
N PRO A 55 -14.43 14.34 -6.14
CA PRO A 55 -13.15 14.75 -6.77
C PRO A 55 -12.34 15.74 -5.92
N SER A 56 -12.39 15.62 -4.60
CA SER A 56 -11.61 16.44 -3.68
C SER A 56 -10.17 15.97 -3.59
N GLN A 57 -9.22 16.92 -3.48
CA GLN A 57 -7.79 16.64 -3.32
C GLN A 57 -7.42 16.28 -1.88
N VAL A 58 -8.31 16.39 -0.92
CA VAL A 58 -8.05 15.92 0.45
C VAL A 58 -8.24 14.41 0.61
N LEU A 59 -8.90 13.75 -0.37
CA LEU A 59 -9.06 12.30 -0.38
C LEU A 59 -7.92 11.65 -1.15
N GLY A 60 -7.26 10.68 -0.55
CA GLY A 60 -6.16 9.93 -1.15
C GLY A 60 -6.05 8.52 -0.60
N LEU A 61 -4.88 7.93 -0.74
CA LEU A 61 -4.62 6.55 -0.36
C LEU A 61 -3.57 6.48 0.74
N GLU A 62 -3.82 5.62 1.69
CA GLU A 62 -2.83 4.92 2.48
C GLU A 62 -2.50 3.65 1.69
N TRP A 63 -1.38 3.71 0.98
CA TRP A 63 -1.05 2.72 -0.03
C TRP A 63 -0.05 1.70 0.49
N GLU A 64 -0.24 0.45 0.08
CA GLU A 64 0.70 -0.63 0.32
C GLU A 64 0.75 -1.60 -0.88
N PRO A 65 1.92 -2.17 -1.20
CA PRO A 65 2.07 -3.11 -2.31
C PRO A 65 1.50 -4.50 -2.00
N CYS A 66 1.45 -4.89 -0.74
CA CYS A 66 1.07 -6.22 -0.28
C CYS A 66 -0.27 -6.69 -0.87
N HIS A 67 -1.34 -5.93 -0.66
CA HIS A 67 -2.69 -6.29 -1.12
C HIS A 67 -2.83 -6.26 -2.64
N GLN A 68 -1.97 -5.53 -3.33
CA GLN A 68 -1.91 -5.58 -4.79
C GLN A 68 -1.23 -6.87 -5.28
N LEU A 69 -0.10 -7.25 -4.67
CA LEU A 69 0.58 -8.51 -5.00
C LEU A 69 -0.32 -9.73 -4.76
N VAL A 70 -1.01 -9.79 -3.61
CA VAL A 70 -1.93 -10.91 -3.31
C VAL A 70 -3.14 -10.97 -4.25
N SER A 71 -3.48 -9.85 -4.89
CA SER A 71 -4.53 -9.74 -5.89
C SER A 71 -4.01 -9.81 -7.33
N PHE A 72 -2.73 -10.08 -7.54
CA PHE A 72 -2.05 -10.10 -8.84
C PHE A 72 -2.19 -8.78 -9.62
N VAL A 73 -2.28 -7.66 -8.91
CA VAL A 73 -2.20 -6.31 -9.47
C VAL A 73 -0.74 -5.85 -9.38
N ASP A 74 -0.20 -5.30 -10.46
CA ASP A 74 1.15 -4.74 -10.48
C ASP A 74 1.23 -3.47 -9.60
N PRO A 75 1.90 -3.53 -8.42
CA PRO A 75 1.94 -2.40 -7.50
C PRO A 75 2.75 -1.23 -8.06
N ILE A 76 3.79 -1.49 -8.86
CA ILE A 76 4.65 -0.45 -9.42
C ILE A 76 3.90 0.37 -10.48
N ALA A 77 3.17 -0.31 -11.35
CA ALA A 77 2.35 0.37 -12.37
C ALA A 77 1.25 1.23 -11.71
N GLN A 78 0.60 0.70 -10.67
CA GLN A 78 -0.44 1.44 -9.95
C GLN A 78 0.14 2.62 -9.16
N LEU A 79 1.28 2.43 -8.50
CA LEU A 79 1.95 3.51 -7.78
C LEU A 79 2.31 4.67 -8.72
N ARG A 80 2.84 4.39 -9.92
CA ARG A 80 3.11 5.42 -10.93
C ARG A 80 1.86 6.20 -11.33
N LYS A 81 0.74 5.50 -11.52
CA LYS A 81 -0.54 6.13 -11.91
C LYS A 81 -1.11 7.00 -10.80
N TRP A 82 -0.97 6.58 -9.54
CA TRP A 82 -1.68 7.16 -8.42
C TRP A 82 -0.82 7.95 -7.43
N VAL A 83 0.49 8.13 -7.72
CA VAL A 83 1.44 8.75 -6.79
C VAL A 83 0.97 10.11 -6.25
N GLY A 84 0.28 10.91 -7.05
CA GLY A 84 -0.29 12.20 -6.62
C GLY A 84 -1.43 12.09 -5.60
N ARG A 85 -1.96 10.88 -5.38
CA ARG A 85 -3.00 10.58 -4.39
C ARG A 85 -2.48 9.73 -3.23
N ILE A 86 -1.19 9.42 -3.17
CA ILE A 86 -0.60 8.68 -2.06
C ILE A 86 -0.24 9.66 -0.96
N TYR A 87 -0.89 9.54 0.20
CA TYR A 87 -0.67 10.43 1.34
C TYR A 87 0.05 9.75 2.48
N HIS A 88 -0.08 8.44 2.56
CA HIS A 88 0.60 7.58 3.52
C HIS A 88 0.97 6.26 2.86
N VAL A 89 1.97 5.54 3.40
CA VAL A 89 2.40 4.24 2.87
C VAL A 89 2.60 3.27 4.03
N HIS A 90 1.96 2.11 3.95
CA HIS A 90 2.34 0.99 4.80
C HIS A 90 3.49 0.20 4.18
N GLY A 91 4.53 0.03 4.98
CA GLY A 91 5.64 -0.86 4.71
C GLY A 91 5.23 -2.30 4.99
N LYS A 92 4.44 -2.87 4.09
CA LYS A 92 3.95 -4.24 4.11
C LYS A 92 4.18 -4.89 2.76
N ASP A 93 4.71 -6.07 2.76
CA ASP A 93 5.11 -6.81 1.57
C ASP A 93 4.30 -8.09 1.40
N ALA A 94 4.50 -8.78 0.31
CA ALA A 94 3.99 -10.13 0.09
C ALA A 94 4.98 -10.94 -0.75
N SER A 95 4.93 -12.26 -0.60
CA SER A 95 5.62 -13.18 -1.51
C SER A 95 4.62 -14.13 -2.16
N VAL A 96 4.85 -14.42 -3.45
CA VAL A 96 4.02 -15.30 -4.26
C VAL A 96 4.83 -16.54 -4.65
N ALA A 97 4.36 -17.73 -4.25
CA ALA A 97 4.93 -18.99 -4.70
C ALA A 97 4.45 -19.29 -6.13
N TRP A 98 5.14 -18.73 -7.10
CA TRP A 98 4.81 -18.88 -8.51
C TRP A 98 4.90 -20.32 -9.04
N ASP A 99 5.72 -21.16 -8.43
CA ASP A 99 5.77 -22.59 -8.67
C ASP A 99 4.43 -23.25 -8.32
N VAL A 100 3.90 -23.00 -7.14
CA VAL A 100 2.58 -23.50 -6.73
C VAL A 100 1.49 -22.99 -7.68
N VAL A 101 1.52 -21.69 -8.03
CA VAL A 101 0.54 -21.10 -8.96
C VAL A 101 0.59 -21.78 -10.34
N ARG A 102 1.79 -22.07 -10.86
CA ARG A 102 1.96 -22.70 -12.17
C ARG A 102 1.56 -24.17 -12.18
N GLU A 103 1.81 -24.90 -11.09
CA GLU A 103 1.51 -26.31 -10.98
C GLU A 103 0.06 -26.59 -10.59
N GLN A 104 -0.48 -25.83 -9.66
CA GLN A 104 -1.76 -26.12 -9.02
C GLN A 104 -2.86 -25.10 -9.35
N GLY A 105 -2.49 -23.92 -9.86
CA GLY A 105 -3.41 -22.81 -10.08
C GLY A 105 -3.85 -22.13 -8.78
N ILE A 106 -4.50 -20.98 -8.94
CA ILE A 106 -4.95 -20.13 -7.83
C ILE A 106 -6.19 -20.66 -7.08
N ARG A 107 -6.79 -21.74 -7.54
CA ARG A 107 -8.03 -22.33 -6.97
C ARG A 107 -7.82 -23.72 -6.38
N SER A 108 -6.58 -24.15 -6.23
CA SER A 108 -6.24 -25.48 -5.72
C SER A 108 -6.55 -25.70 -4.24
N GLY A 109 -6.77 -24.61 -3.48
CA GLY A 109 -6.86 -24.67 -2.02
C GLY A 109 -5.50 -24.70 -1.31
N ILE A 110 -4.39 -24.80 -2.07
CA ILE A 110 -3.04 -24.70 -1.52
C ILE A 110 -2.70 -23.23 -1.37
N ASN A 111 -2.14 -22.83 -0.22
CA ASN A 111 -1.69 -21.46 -0.03
C ASN A 111 -0.48 -21.17 -0.92
N PHE A 112 -0.53 -20.07 -1.65
CA PHE A 112 0.51 -19.67 -2.60
C PHE A 112 0.96 -18.22 -2.41
N VAL A 113 0.40 -17.51 -1.44
CA VAL A 113 0.75 -16.12 -1.15
C VAL A 113 0.79 -15.88 0.35
N TRP A 114 1.79 -15.13 0.81
CA TRP A 114 1.95 -14.76 2.21
C TRP A 114 2.21 -13.28 2.31
N HIS A 115 1.59 -12.65 3.31
CA HIS A 115 1.97 -11.31 3.72
C HIS A 115 3.36 -11.37 4.36
N ARG A 116 4.20 -10.41 4.04
CA ARG A 116 5.59 -10.37 4.50
C ARG A 116 5.97 -9.00 5.06
N THR A 117 6.91 -9.02 5.94
CA THR A 117 7.63 -7.84 6.38
C THR A 117 8.51 -7.31 5.23
N PRO A 118 8.66 -6.00 5.01
CA PRO A 118 9.49 -5.44 3.94
C PRO A 118 10.92 -5.99 3.91
N GLY A 119 11.33 -6.45 2.73
CA GLY A 119 12.62 -7.08 2.51
C GLY A 119 12.60 -8.61 2.56
N PHE A 120 11.46 -9.21 2.94
CA PHE A 120 11.23 -10.65 2.88
C PHE A 120 10.19 -11.02 1.81
N GLY A 121 9.62 -10.05 1.11
CA GLY A 121 8.67 -10.24 0.03
C GLY A 121 9.22 -9.88 -1.35
N ASP A 122 8.34 -9.81 -2.33
CA ASP A 122 8.66 -9.66 -3.75
C ASP A 122 8.62 -8.19 -4.22
N THR A 123 8.31 -7.24 -3.33
CA THR A 123 8.23 -5.82 -3.69
C THR A 123 9.61 -5.22 -3.92
N ASN A 124 9.82 -4.58 -5.08
CA ASN A 124 11.00 -3.76 -5.31
C ASN A 124 10.85 -2.40 -4.60
N TRP A 125 11.28 -2.32 -3.34
CA TRP A 125 11.19 -1.11 -2.53
C TRP A 125 12.09 0.03 -3.00
N ILE A 126 13.14 -0.25 -3.77
CA ILE A 126 13.97 0.79 -4.40
C ILE A 126 13.13 1.54 -5.44
N ASP A 127 12.38 0.81 -6.28
CA ASP A 127 11.50 1.42 -7.27
C ASP A 127 10.33 2.15 -6.60
N VAL A 128 9.72 1.55 -5.57
CA VAL A 128 8.65 2.20 -4.79
C VAL A 128 9.12 3.56 -4.27
N ILE A 129 10.24 3.60 -3.56
CA ILE A 129 10.76 4.85 -2.99
C ILE A 129 11.18 5.84 -4.08
N THR A 130 11.73 5.37 -5.19
CA THR A 130 12.10 6.21 -6.34
C THR A 130 10.86 6.90 -6.91
N ILE A 131 9.77 6.16 -7.15
CA ILE A 131 8.52 6.71 -7.69
C ILE A 131 7.88 7.70 -6.70
N LEU A 132 7.84 7.36 -5.42
CA LEU A 132 7.33 8.24 -4.38
C LEU A 132 8.09 9.58 -4.36
N ARG A 133 9.43 9.55 -4.45
CA ARG A 133 10.27 10.76 -4.51
C ARG A 133 10.02 11.58 -5.79
N GLN A 134 9.96 10.92 -6.94
CA GLN A 134 9.64 11.57 -8.22
C GLN A 134 8.25 12.23 -8.21
N GLY A 135 7.29 11.60 -7.53
CA GLY A 135 5.94 12.13 -7.33
C GLY A 135 5.82 13.21 -6.24
N GLY A 136 6.92 13.58 -5.59
CA GLY A 136 6.92 14.61 -4.55
C GLY A 136 6.33 14.16 -3.21
N PHE A 137 6.23 12.85 -2.95
CA PHE A 137 5.75 12.32 -1.67
C PHE A 137 6.60 12.79 -0.50
N ARG A 138 5.95 13.27 0.57
CA ARG A 138 6.56 13.83 1.78
C ARG A 138 6.11 13.11 3.07
N GLY A 139 5.30 12.06 2.93
CA GLY A 139 4.82 11.27 4.06
C GLY A 139 5.84 10.27 4.57
N SER A 140 5.40 9.42 5.48
CA SER A 140 6.17 8.30 6.04
C SER A 140 5.83 6.98 5.34
N ILE A 141 6.71 6.01 5.55
CA ILE A 141 6.47 4.58 5.29
C ILE A 141 6.49 3.91 6.66
N ASP A 142 5.34 3.53 7.17
CA ASP A 142 5.19 2.89 8.47
C ASP A 142 5.16 1.37 8.31
N ILE A 143 6.01 0.67 9.07
CA ILE A 143 6.16 -0.78 8.92
C ILE A 143 4.98 -1.49 9.56
N GLU A 144 4.31 -2.32 8.78
CA GLU A 144 3.26 -3.22 9.23
C GLU A 144 3.69 -4.67 9.00
N GLY A 145 4.12 -5.35 10.07
CA GLY A 145 4.82 -6.65 9.95
C GLY A 145 4.10 -7.85 10.53
N TRP A 146 3.14 -7.68 11.44
CA TRP A 146 2.57 -8.75 12.25
C TRP A 146 1.87 -9.88 11.46
N HIS A 147 1.53 -9.67 10.20
CA HIS A 147 0.99 -10.70 9.31
C HIS A 147 2.04 -11.65 8.71
N ASP A 148 3.32 -11.38 8.93
CA ASP A 148 4.39 -12.24 8.42
C ASP A 148 4.32 -13.62 9.09
N PRO A 149 4.36 -14.74 8.36
CA PRO A 149 4.27 -16.07 8.95
C PRO A 149 5.48 -16.46 9.80
N VAL A 150 6.61 -15.75 9.67
CA VAL A 150 7.86 -16.01 10.39
C VAL A 150 8.16 -14.92 11.41
N TYR A 151 8.10 -13.66 10.98
CA TYR A 151 8.45 -12.49 11.80
C TYR A 151 7.21 -11.92 12.51
N ARG A 152 6.67 -12.72 13.41
CA ARG A 152 5.53 -12.40 14.27
C ARG A 152 5.80 -12.90 15.69
N ASP A 153 4.90 -12.63 16.61
CA ASP A 153 4.98 -13.02 18.02
C ASP A 153 6.34 -12.60 18.61
N GLU A 154 7.15 -13.52 19.07
CA GLU A 154 8.48 -13.25 19.66
C GLU A 154 9.51 -12.69 18.65
N LEU A 155 9.32 -12.92 17.36
CA LEU A 155 10.19 -12.42 16.27
C LEU A 155 9.68 -11.12 15.62
N GLU A 156 8.55 -10.60 16.05
CA GLU A 156 7.97 -9.41 15.42
C GLU A 156 8.92 -8.22 15.46
N MET A 157 9.48 -7.88 16.63
CA MET A 157 10.43 -6.78 16.74
C MET A 157 11.71 -7.00 15.92
N THR A 158 12.14 -8.25 15.78
CA THR A 158 13.27 -8.60 14.89
C THR A 158 12.94 -8.24 13.44
N GLY A 159 11.76 -8.60 12.97
CA GLY A 159 11.27 -8.26 11.63
C GLY A 159 11.10 -6.75 11.44
N GLN A 160 10.52 -6.05 12.41
CA GLN A 160 10.32 -4.60 12.39
C GLN A 160 11.66 -3.85 12.24
N VAL A 161 12.66 -4.20 13.05
CA VAL A 161 14.01 -3.58 13.02
C VAL A 161 14.72 -3.91 11.69
N TYR A 162 14.58 -5.15 11.21
CA TYR A 162 15.12 -5.52 9.90
C TYR A 162 14.50 -4.69 8.79
N ALA A 163 13.17 -4.59 8.74
CA ALA A 163 12.44 -3.83 7.72
C ALA A 163 12.82 -2.36 7.73
N LEU A 164 12.94 -1.74 8.90
CA LEU A 164 13.39 -0.36 9.04
C LEU A 164 14.77 -0.14 8.41
N ASN A 165 15.73 -1.02 8.72
CA ASN A 165 17.08 -0.94 8.18
C ASN A 165 17.11 -1.23 6.67
N TYR A 166 16.31 -2.17 6.19
CA TYR A 166 16.14 -2.47 4.78
C TYR A 166 15.58 -1.26 4.01
N LEU A 167 14.47 -0.68 4.45
CA LEU A 167 13.86 0.49 3.82
C LEU A 167 14.78 1.72 3.85
N LYS A 168 15.55 1.91 4.93
CA LYS A 168 16.60 2.94 4.99
C LYS A 168 17.67 2.74 3.92
N ARG A 169 18.08 1.52 3.63
CA ARG A 169 19.01 1.21 2.52
C ARG A 169 18.36 1.46 1.16
N CYS A 170 17.10 1.02 0.97
CA CYS A 170 16.37 1.24 -0.29
C CYS A 170 16.22 2.73 -0.64
N ARG A 171 16.14 3.62 0.34
CA ARG A 171 16.13 5.07 0.11
C ARG A 171 17.50 5.71 -0.13
N GLY A 172 18.60 4.95 -0.09
CA GLY A 172 19.95 5.43 -0.28
C GLY A 172 20.71 5.78 1.01
N GLY A 173 20.22 5.31 2.17
CA GLY A 173 20.86 5.55 3.47
C GLY A 173 20.53 6.90 4.10
N ALA A 174 21.48 7.47 4.84
CA ALA A 174 21.32 8.77 5.48
C ALA A 174 21.37 9.92 4.46
N PHE A 175 20.71 11.03 4.80
CA PHE A 175 20.80 12.24 4.00
C PHE A 175 22.24 12.78 4.06
N VAL A 176 22.79 13.09 2.88
CA VAL A 176 24.06 13.78 2.73
C VAL A 176 23.79 15.07 1.96
N ALA A 177 24.14 16.20 2.54
CA ALA A 177 23.99 17.50 1.88
C ALA A 177 24.94 17.58 0.68
N ASN A 178 24.47 18.23 -0.41
CA ASN A 178 25.36 18.57 -1.50
C ASN A 178 26.41 19.57 -1.03
N PRO A 179 27.62 19.49 -1.55
CA PRO A 179 28.62 20.58 -1.34
C PRO A 179 28.00 21.91 -1.76
N LEU A 180 28.25 22.94 -0.99
CA LEU A 180 27.87 24.29 -1.40
C LEU A 180 28.65 24.64 -2.69
N SER A 181 27.90 25.00 -3.74
CA SER A 181 28.47 25.51 -5.00
C SER A 181 28.94 26.93 -4.87
#